data_5f19e12f83058c218c575658ca550ead
#
_entry.id   5f19e12f83058c218c575658ca550ead
#
_cell.length_a   1.000
_cell.length_b   1.000
_cell.length_c   1.000
_cell.angle_alpha   90.00
_cell.angle_beta   90.00
_cell.angle_gamma   90.00
#
_symmetry.space_group_name_H-M   'P 1'
#
loop_
_entity.id
_entity.type
_entity.pdbx_description
1 polymer ?
#
loop_
_entity_poly.entity_id
_entity_poly.type
_entity_poly.pdbx_seq_one_letter_code
_entity_poly.pdbx_strand_id
1 'polypeptide(L)'
;MTTASAITLIRLLLDKANSPYYTDAEITLILELGIKEFINENYKKFELNQATRDSLRTLVKSTSLMTQSVPDYRHFLSFEITVGSQVEYVKMIQLDDYLAIKQDPFNKPSMDNVIGVIEDNRIKVYKNNINPISSHILTYLSWDETSDNIANLPEHTHEDIVNITVRKLMAGIKDEGYKMQIGEELKNKI
;
A
#
# COMPACT_ATOMS: atom_id res chain seq x y z
N MET A 1 -11.65 -13.75 7.54
CA MET A 1 -12.86 -13.80 6.67
C MET A 1 -12.44 -14.19 5.26
N THR A 2 -13.22 -15.01 4.55
CA THR A 2 -12.96 -15.35 3.15
C THR A 2 -13.56 -14.28 2.21
N THR A 3 -13.12 -14.22 0.95
CA THR A 3 -13.70 -13.33 -0.07
C THR A 3 -15.20 -13.59 -0.25
N ALA A 4 -15.64 -14.85 -0.27
CA ALA A 4 -17.07 -15.20 -0.36
C ALA A 4 -17.88 -14.68 0.82
N SER A 5 -17.34 -14.80 2.06
CA SER A 5 -17.99 -14.24 3.25
C SER A 5 -18.03 -12.71 3.23
N ALA A 6 -16.99 -12.05 2.69
CA ALA A 6 -16.97 -10.61 2.51
C ALA A 6 -18.05 -10.15 1.52
N ILE A 7 -18.18 -10.83 0.37
CA ILE A 7 -19.23 -10.54 -0.62
C ILE A 7 -20.62 -10.67 0.00
N THR A 8 -20.85 -11.74 0.77
CA THR A 8 -22.13 -11.94 1.47
C THR A 8 -22.43 -10.80 2.44
N LEU A 9 -21.43 -10.37 3.23
CA LEU A 9 -21.57 -9.28 4.17
C LEU A 9 -21.80 -7.94 3.46
N ILE A 10 -21.08 -7.66 2.37
CA ILE A 10 -21.28 -6.47 1.55
C ILE A 10 -22.70 -6.41 1.00
N ARG A 11 -23.24 -7.52 0.48
CA ARG A 11 -24.62 -7.60 0.00
C ARG A 11 -25.63 -7.31 1.11
N LEU A 12 -25.41 -7.86 2.29
CA LEU A 12 -26.28 -7.62 3.46
C LEU A 12 -26.27 -6.12 3.85
N LEU A 13 -25.10 -5.49 3.90
CA LEU A 13 -24.96 -4.08 4.27
C LEU A 13 -25.55 -3.13 3.20
N LEU A 14 -25.55 -3.54 1.95
CA LEU A 14 -26.21 -2.78 0.89
C LEU A 14 -27.76 -2.93 0.93
N ASP A 15 -28.31 -3.74 1.86
CA ASP A 15 -29.74 -4.10 1.92
C ASP A 15 -30.26 -4.66 0.60
N LYS A 16 -29.41 -5.36 -0.13
CA LYS A 16 -29.64 -5.83 -1.50
C LYS A 16 -29.20 -7.28 -1.67
N ALA A 17 -29.40 -8.10 -0.64
CA ALA A 17 -29.04 -9.52 -0.68
C ALA A 17 -29.59 -10.25 -1.93
N ASN A 18 -30.65 -9.77 -2.54
CA ASN A 18 -31.29 -10.29 -3.77
C ASN A 18 -31.32 -9.26 -4.92
N SER A 19 -30.62 -8.14 -4.82
CA SER A 19 -30.65 -7.10 -5.84
C SER A 19 -29.68 -7.42 -6.99
N PRO A 20 -30.11 -7.33 -8.26
CA PRO A 20 -29.26 -7.57 -9.42
C PRO A 20 -28.31 -6.41 -9.75
N TYR A 21 -28.18 -5.40 -8.90
CA TYR A 21 -27.38 -4.20 -9.20
C TYR A 21 -25.89 -4.48 -9.35
N TYR A 22 -25.36 -5.45 -8.58
CA TYR A 22 -23.94 -5.83 -8.68
C TYR A 22 -23.80 -7.34 -8.73
N THR A 23 -23.03 -7.81 -9.69
CA THR A 23 -22.58 -9.20 -9.77
C THR A 23 -21.49 -9.46 -8.73
N ASP A 24 -21.23 -10.71 -8.40
CA ASP A 24 -20.11 -11.09 -7.51
C ASP A 24 -18.75 -10.64 -8.07
N ALA A 25 -18.59 -10.65 -9.40
CA ALA A 25 -17.38 -10.19 -10.07
C ALA A 25 -17.15 -8.68 -9.86
N GLU A 26 -18.19 -7.86 -9.99
CA GLU A 26 -18.13 -6.41 -9.74
C GLU A 26 -17.84 -6.10 -8.28
N ILE A 27 -18.51 -6.81 -7.34
CA ILE A 27 -18.25 -6.66 -5.91
C ILE A 27 -16.79 -7.04 -5.60
N THR A 28 -16.28 -8.13 -6.19
CA THR A 28 -14.88 -8.55 -5.99
C THR A 28 -13.91 -7.48 -6.48
N LEU A 29 -14.14 -6.90 -7.66
CA LEU A 29 -13.30 -5.82 -8.19
C LEU A 29 -13.29 -4.59 -7.26
N ILE A 30 -14.46 -4.17 -6.75
CA ILE A 30 -14.54 -3.02 -5.83
C ILE A 30 -13.94 -3.38 -4.46
N LEU A 31 -14.04 -4.64 -4.01
CA LEU A 31 -13.38 -5.12 -2.80
C LEU A 31 -11.84 -5.02 -2.91
N GLU A 32 -11.27 -5.40 -4.04
CA GLU A 32 -9.83 -5.23 -4.32
C GLU A 32 -9.41 -3.76 -4.25
N LEU A 33 -10.21 -2.86 -4.84
CA LEU A 33 -9.98 -1.42 -4.71
C LEU A 33 -10.11 -0.93 -3.26
N GLY A 34 -11.03 -1.48 -2.49
CA GLY A 34 -11.18 -1.20 -1.06
C GLY A 34 -9.96 -1.63 -0.25
N ILE A 35 -9.43 -2.81 -0.53
CA ILE A 35 -8.19 -3.32 0.10
C ILE A 35 -7.00 -2.41 -0.23
N LYS A 36 -6.83 -2.02 -1.50
CA LYS A 36 -5.77 -1.10 -1.92
C LYS A 36 -5.85 0.25 -1.21
N GLU A 37 -7.04 0.81 -1.08
CA GLU A 37 -7.28 2.05 -0.35
C GLU A 37 -6.92 1.90 1.13
N PHE A 38 -7.39 0.82 1.78
CA PHE A 38 -7.07 0.51 3.16
C PHE A 38 -5.56 0.43 3.41
N ILE A 39 -4.82 -0.30 2.57
CA ILE A 39 -3.36 -0.41 2.66
C ILE A 39 -2.70 0.96 2.51
N ASN A 40 -3.08 1.75 1.50
CA ASN A 40 -2.49 3.04 1.22
C ASN A 40 -2.77 4.07 2.34
N GLU A 41 -3.97 4.08 2.92
CA GLU A 41 -4.31 4.97 4.04
C GLU A 41 -3.55 4.61 5.32
N ASN A 42 -3.44 3.32 5.60
CA ASN A 42 -2.71 2.84 6.77
C ASN A 42 -1.19 2.97 6.60
N TYR A 43 -0.64 2.81 5.39
CA TYR A 43 0.77 3.04 5.15
C TYR A 43 1.21 4.46 5.52
N LYS A 44 0.41 5.49 5.20
CA LYS A 44 0.71 6.89 5.57
C LYS A 44 0.86 7.11 7.08
N LYS A 45 0.26 6.25 7.88
CA LYS A 45 0.28 6.32 9.36
C LYS A 45 1.16 5.24 10.00
N PHE A 46 1.82 4.41 9.18
CA PHE A 46 2.53 3.21 9.63
C PHE A 46 3.63 3.50 10.65
N GLU A 47 4.36 4.59 10.47
CA GLU A 47 5.42 4.98 11.41
C GLU A 47 4.89 5.62 12.70
N LEU A 48 3.69 6.18 12.67
CA LEU A 48 3.14 7.00 13.73
C LEU A 48 2.32 6.22 14.76
N ASN A 49 1.77 5.05 14.38
CA ASN A 49 0.78 4.37 15.20
C ASN A 49 0.99 2.85 15.22
N GLN A 50 1.11 2.29 16.44
CA GLN A 50 1.24 0.85 16.65
C GLN A 50 0.03 0.05 16.13
N ALA A 51 -1.19 0.57 16.30
CA ALA A 51 -2.40 -0.09 15.79
C ALA A 51 -2.38 -0.23 14.26
N THR A 52 -1.84 0.77 13.56
CA THR A 52 -1.66 0.71 12.10
C THR A 52 -0.61 -0.32 11.69
N ARG A 53 0.48 -0.44 12.45
CA ARG A 53 1.48 -1.50 12.24
C ARG A 53 0.87 -2.88 12.40
N ASP A 54 0.06 -3.09 13.44
CA ASP A 54 -0.66 -4.35 13.65
C ASP A 54 -1.63 -4.67 12.51
N SER A 55 -2.29 -3.66 11.96
CA SER A 55 -3.23 -3.81 10.83
C SER A 55 -2.55 -4.25 9.53
N LEU A 56 -1.28 -3.91 9.34
CA LEU A 56 -0.51 -4.26 8.14
C LEU A 56 0.58 -5.33 8.39
N ARG A 57 0.67 -5.87 9.62
CA ARG A 57 1.77 -6.76 10.02
C ARG A 57 1.95 -7.99 9.14
N THR A 58 0.86 -8.56 8.62
CA THR A 58 0.90 -9.75 7.76
C THR A 58 1.48 -9.47 6.38
N LEU A 59 1.52 -8.20 5.98
CA LEU A 59 2.04 -7.74 4.70
C LEU A 59 3.52 -7.33 4.77
N VAL A 60 4.10 -7.25 5.98
CA VAL A 60 5.51 -6.88 6.15
C VAL A 60 6.39 -8.07 5.78
N LYS A 61 7.23 -7.88 4.77
CA LYS A 61 8.22 -8.86 4.33
C LYS A 61 9.61 -8.25 4.29
N SER A 62 10.62 -9.11 4.41
CA SER A 62 12.03 -8.73 4.27
C SER A 62 12.70 -9.61 3.24
N THR A 63 13.57 -9.03 2.41
CA THR A 63 14.28 -9.73 1.36
C THR A 63 15.67 -9.14 1.14
N SER A 64 16.59 -9.94 0.60
CA SER A 64 17.88 -9.47 0.10
C SER A 64 17.83 -9.03 -1.38
N LEU A 65 16.67 -9.06 -2.02
CA LEU A 65 16.49 -8.57 -3.38
C LEU A 65 16.25 -7.06 -3.40
N MET A 66 16.69 -6.39 -4.48
CA MET A 66 16.35 -4.99 -4.73
C MET A 66 14.89 -4.85 -5.18
N THR A 67 14.29 -3.68 -4.98
CA THR A 67 12.86 -3.40 -5.24
C THR A 67 12.37 -3.89 -6.60
N GLN A 68 13.13 -3.68 -7.66
CA GLN A 68 12.78 -4.10 -9.04
C GLN A 68 12.69 -5.61 -9.25
N SER A 69 13.32 -6.39 -8.36
CA SER A 69 13.32 -7.86 -8.43
C SER A 69 12.26 -8.50 -7.55
N VAL A 70 11.45 -7.68 -6.86
CA VAL A 70 10.42 -8.12 -5.92
C VAL A 70 9.05 -7.91 -6.55
N PRO A 71 8.37 -8.97 -7.03
CA PRO A 71 7.14 -8.84 -7.80
C PRO A 71 5.94 -8.31 -6.97
N ASP A 72 5.94 -8.59 -5.67
CA ASP A 72 4.88 -8.19 -4.73
C ASP A 72 5.22 -6.91 -3.93
N TYR A 73 6.23 -6.16 -4.36
CA TYR A 73 6.62 -4.91 -3.71
C TYR A 73 5.54 -3.83 -3.85
N ARG A 74 5.05 -3.31 -2.73
CA ARG A 74 4.04 -2.24 -2.71
C ARG A 74 4.56 -0.94 -2.13
N HIS A 75 5.08 -0.98 -0.91
CA HIS A 75 5.59 0.20 -0.21
C HIS A 75 6.90 -0.12 0.51
N PHE A 76 7.81 0.83 0.48
CA PHE A 76 9.07 0.79 1.23
C PHE A 76 8.81 0.98 2.73
N LEU A 77 9.51 0.21 3.58
CA LEU A 77 9.51 0.41 5.03
C LEU A 77 10.89 0.77 5.55
N SER A 78 11.90 -0.09 5.32
CA SER A 78 13.26 0.17 5.73
C SER A 78 14.27 -0.51 4.82
N PHE A 79 15.50 -0.02 4.85
CA PHE A 79 16.61 -0.63 4.16
C PHE A 79 17.82 -0.66 5.09
N GLU A 80 18.38 -1.84 5.26
CA GLU A 80 19.55 -2.10 6.08
C GLU A 80 20.68 -2.59 5.20
N ILE A 81 21.90 -2.21 5.53
CA ILE A 81 23.11 -2.73 4.89
C ILE A 81 24.06 -3.29 5.94
N THR A 82 24.82 -4.28 5.56
CA THR A 82 25.91 -4.79 6.38
C THR A 82 27.25 -4.36 5.77
N VAL A 83 28.06 -3.70 6.56
CA VAL A 83 29.40 -3.26 6.19
C VAL A 83 30.40 -3.89 7.15
N GLY A 84 31.18 -4.86 6.66
CA GLY A 84 32.02 -5.69 7.55
C GLY A 84 31.15 -6.53 8.49
N SER A 85 31.20 -6.24 9.80
CA SER A 85 30.40 -6.91 10.84
C SER A 85 29.30 -6.02 11.42
N GLN A 86 29.13 -4.79 10.93
CA GLN A 86 28.17 -3.82 11.43
C GLN A 86 26.95 -3.74 10.52
N VAL A 87 25.75 -3.69 11.13
CA VAL A 87 24.49 -3.43 10.44
C VAL A 87 24.17 -1.96 10.58
N GLU A 88 23.92 -1.30 9.48
CA GLU A 88 23.60 0.13 9.41
C GLU A 88 22.26 0.35 8.74
N TYR A 89 21.44 1.19 9.35
CA TYR A 89 20.17 1.64 8.76
C TYR A 89 20.43 2.75 7.75
N VAL A 90 19.86 2.59 6.56
CA VAL A 90 20.00 3.58 5.48
C VAL A 90 18.91 4.62 5.62
N LYS A 91 19.29 5.89 5.84
CA LYS A 91 18.38 7.01 5.85
C LYS A 91 17.92 7.34 4.43
N MET A 92 16.66 7.07 4.14
CA MET A 92 16.10 7.40 2.83
C MET A 92 15.81 8.89 2.69
N ILE A 93 16.20 9.47 1.55
CA ILE A 93 15.93 10.86 1.19
C ILE A 93 15.34 10.94 -0.22
N GLN A 94 14.76 12.07 -0.56
CA GLN A 94 14.30 12.33 -1.92
C GLN A 94 15.50 12.64 -2.84
N LEU A 95 15.34 12.35 -4.13
CA LEU A 95 16.43 12.53 -5.11
C LEU A 95 16.87 13.99 -5.26
N ASP A 96 15.93 14.93 -5.21
CA ASP A 96 16.15 16.37 -5.28
C ASP A 96 16.91 16.92 -4.06
N ASP A 97 16.68 16.35 -2.86
CA ASP A 97 17.40 16.74 -1.65
C ASP A 97 18.84 16.24 -1.61
N TYR A 98 19.18 15.22 -2.39
CA TYR A 98 20.50 14.58 -2.32
C TYR A 98 21.66 15.55 -2.58
N LEU A 99 21.52 16.45 -3.58
CA LEU A 99 22.58 17.40 -3.91
C LEU A 99 22.82 18.40 -2.77
N ALA A 100 21.77 18.87 -2.11
CA ALA A 100 21.87 19.77 -0.98
C ALA A 100 22.55 19.08 0.22
N ILE A 101 22.14 17.85 0.53
CA ILE A 101 22.70 17.05 1.61
C ILE A 101 24.16 16.68 1.36
N LYS A 102 24.53 16.39 0.12
CA LYS A 102 25.93 16.10 -0.25
C LYS A 102 26.88 17.27 0.03
N GLN A 103 26.39 18.50 -0.09
CA GLN A 103 27.17 19.73 0.16
C GLN A 103 27.14 20.18 1.62
N ASP A 104 26.22 19.66 2.42
CA ASP A 104 26.11 19.99 3.85
C ASP A 104 27.23 19.30 4.64
N PRO A 105 28.14 20.06 5.31
CA PRO A 105 29.24 19.47 6.06
C PRO A 105 28.81 18.60 7.23
N PHE A 106 27.59 18.77 7.75
CA PHE A 106 27.05 18.04 8.91
C PHE A 106 26.22 16.82 8.52
N ASN A 107 25.48 16.88 7.41
CA ASN A 107 24.54 15.86 6.98
C ASN A 107 25.03 15.02 5.78
N LYS A 108 26.21 15.34 5.22
CA LYS A 108 26.78 14.55 4.11
C LYS A 108 26.94 13.08 4.46
N PRO A 109 26.91 12.19 3.46
CA PRO A 109 27.15 10.77 3.68
C PRO A 109 28.46 10.52 4.43
N SER A 110 28.39 9.73 5.50
CA SER A 110 29.55 9.35 6.34
C SER A 110 29.44 7.88 6.73
N MET A 111 30.36 7.40 7.59
CA MET A 111 30.27 6.04 8.15
C MET A 111 29.02 5.85 8.99
N ASP A 112 28.65 6.87 9.77
CA ASP A 112 27.51 6.84 10.69
C ASP A 112 26.21 7.45 10.09
N ASN A 113 26.28 7.99 8.88
CA ASN A 113 25.15 8.60 8.17
C ASN A 113 25.10 8.06 6.74
N VAL A 114 24.59 6.85 6.62
CA VAL A 114 24.38 6.20 5.31
C VAL A 114 23.06 6.70 4.72
N ILE A 115 23.15 7.19 3.49
CA ILE A 115 22.01 7.79 2.79
C ILE A 115 21.62 6.92 1.62
N GLY A 116 20.31 6.71 1.44
CA GLY A 116 19.72 5.99 0.32
C GLY A 116 18.78 6.86 -0.49
N VAL A 117 18.74 6.65 -1.79
CA VAL A 117 17.81 7.28 -2.73
C VAL A 117 17.19 6.19 -3.57
N ILE A 118 15.87 6.24 -3.75
CA ILE A 118 15.18 5.36 -4.70
C ILE A 118 15.20 6.02 -6.08
N GLU A 119 15.84 5.37 -7.04
CA GLU A 119 15.95 5.81 -8.42
C GLU A 119 15.85 4.60 -9.35
N ASP A 120 15.00 4.67 -10.38
CA ASP A 120 14.76 3.58 -11.34
C ASP A 120 14.40 2.23 -10.68
N ASN A 121 13.54 2.24 -9.68
CA ASN A 121 13.20 1.06 -8.86
C ASN A 121 14.39 0.39 -8.16
N ARG A 122 15.49 1.10 -7.98
CA ARG A 122 16.68 0.66 -7.23
C ARG A 122 16.94 1.58 -6.06
N ILE A 123 17.53 1.02 -5.01
CA ILE A 123 18.05 1.82 -3.91
C ILE A 123 19.53 2.07 -4.17
N LYS A 124 19.89 3.33 -4.44
CA LYS A 124 21.28 3.77 -4.51
C LYS A 124 21.72 4.19 -3.12
N VAL A 125 22.81 3.59 -2.63
CA VAL A 125 23.34 3.85 -1.30
C VAL A 125 24.60 4.71 -1.41
N TYR A 126 24.61 5.81 -0.69
CA TYR A 126 25.74 6.73 -0.58
C TYR A 126 26.33 6.64 0.84
N LYS A 127 27.59 6.27 0.91
CA LYS A 127 28.36 6.18 2.14
C LYS A 127 29.78 6.66 1.88
N ASN A 128 30.43 7.17 2.91
CA ASN A 128 31.85 7.54 2.85
C ASN A 128 32.67 6.47 3.59
N ASN A 129 32.57 5.24 3.13
CA ASN A 129 33.32 4.11 3.71
C ASN A 129 34.02 3.32 2.59
N ILE A 130 35.24 2.93 2.84
CA ILE A 130 36.08 2.12 1.92
C ILE A 130 35.57 0.66 1.91
N ASN A 131 34.96 0.19 3.00
CA ASN A 131 34.54 -1.20 3.10
C ASN A 131 33.32 -1.46 2.18
N PRO A 132 33.33 -2.56 1.42
CA PRO A 132 32.21 -2.93 0.55
C PRO A 132 30.98 -3.30 1.39
N ILE A 133 29.80 -3.10 0.81
CA ILE A 133 28.57 -3.65 1.36
C ILE A 133 28.58 -5.15 1.15
N SER A 134 28.53 -5.93 2.23
CA SER A 134 28.56 -7.40 2.20
C SER A 134 27.16 -7.99 1.98
N SER A 135 26.13 -7.37 2.53
CA SER A 135 24.73 -7.76 2.35
C SER A 135 23.79 -6.58 2.56
N HIS A 136 22.56 -6.75 2.16
CA HIS A 136 21.49 -5.78 2.41
C HIS A 136 20.16 -6.49 2.68
N ILE A 137 19.27 -5.83 3.42
CA ILE A 137 17.90 -6.29 3.70
C ILE A 137 16.95 -5.15 3.39
N LEU A 138 16.03 -5.41 2.46
CA LEU A 138 14.91 -4.55 2.16
C LEU A 138 13.69 -5.05 2.95
N THR A 139 13.10 -4.19 3.77
CA THR A 139 11.82 -4.45 4.42
C THR A 139 10.75 -3.60 3.74
N TYR A 140 9.64 -4.23 3.36
CA TYR A 140 8.61 -3.61 2.54
C TYR A 140 7.22 -4.17 2.88
N LEU A 141 6.16 -3.44 2.50
CA LEU A 141 4.82 -3.99 2.44
C LEU A 141 4.63 -4.71 1.12
N SER A 142 4.23 -5.96 1.20
CA SER A 142 3.93 -6.81 0.04
C SER A 142 2.44 -6.80 -0.25
N TRP A 143 2.08 -6.81 -1.52
CA TRP A 143 0.72 -7.10 -1.97
C TRP A 143 0.75 -7.59 -3.41
N ASP A 144 0.41 -8.85 -3.61
CA ASP A 144 0.27 -9.45 -4.95
C ASP A 144 -1.21 -9.48 -5.33
N GLU A 145 -1.59 -8.67 -6.31
CA GLU A 145 -2.97 -8.55 -6.80
C GLU A 145 -3.52 -9.84 -7.40
N THR A 146 -2.66 -10.79 -7.75
CA THR A 146 -3.05 -12.06 -8.37
C THR A 146 -3.31 -13.18 -7.36
N SER A 147 -2.64 -13.14 -6.21
CA SER A 147 -2.68 -14.20 -5.20
C SER A 147 -3.23 -13.76 -3.86
N ASP A 148 -3.08 -12.48 -3.49
CA ASP A 148 -3.51 -11.95 -2.21
C ASP A 148 -4.99 -11.54 -2.23
N ASN A 149 -5.64 -11.72 -1.09
CA ASN A 149 -7.04 -11.38 -0.90
C ASN A 149 -7.30 -10.95 0.56
N ILE A 150 -8.54 -10.61 0.90
CA ILE A 150 -8.91 -10.12 2.23
C ILE A 150 -8.48 -11.08 3.37
N ALA A 151 -8.39 -12.39 3.12
CA ALA A 151 -7.99 -13.36 4.14
C ALA A 151 -6.49 -13.26 4.52
N ASN A 152 -5.66 -12.62 3.70
CA ASN A 152 -4.24 -12.38 3.97
C ASN A 152 -4.03 -11.24 4.98
N LEU A 153 -5.05 -10.43 5.23
CA LEU A 153 -5.04 -9.33 6.19
C LEU A 153 -5.49 -9.79 7.58
N PRO A 154 -5.07 -9.12 8.67
CA PRO A 154 -5.51 -9.44 10.01
C PRO A 154 -7.04 -9.34 10.15
N GLU A 155 -7.63 -10.24 10.94
CA GLU A 155 -9.09 -10.36 11.03
C GLU A 155 -9.80 -9.10 11.50
N HIS A 156 -9.20 -8.34 12.41
CA HIS A 156 -9.75 -7.08 12.91
C HIS A 156 -9.86 -5.97 11.85
N THR A 157 -9.18 -6.10 10.71
CA THR A 157 -9.24 -5.11 9.60
C THR A 157 -10.34 -5.40 8.59
N HIS A 158 -10.92 -6.59 8.62
CA HIS A 158 -11.85 -7.03 7.58
C HIS A 158 -13.13 -6.19 7.53
N GLU A 159 -13.63 -5.75 8.68
CA GLU A 159 -14.82 -4.90 8.76
C GLU A 159 -14.58 -3.52 8.14
N ASP A 160 -13.43 -2.93 8.41
CA ASP A 160 -13.06 -1.62 7.84
C ASP A 160 -12.98 -1.70 6.31
N ILE A 161 -12.39 -2.77 5.77
CA ILE A 161 -12.28 -2.99 4.32
C ILE A 161 -13.68 -3.16 3.70
N VAL A 162 -14.54 -3.96 4.34
CA VAL A 162 -15.93 -4.13 3.89
C VAL A 162 -16.67 -2.79 3.88
N ASN A 163 -16.51 -1.97 4.93
CA ASN A 163 -17.14 -0.65 5.01
C ASN A 163 -16.62 0.31 3.93
N ILE A 164 -15.32 0.30 3.61
CA ILE A 164 -14.75 1.05 2.49
C ILE A 164 -15.39 0.60 1.18
N THR A 165 -15.51 -0.71 0.98
CA THR A 165 -16.10 -1.29 -0.24
C THR A 165 -17.58 -0.90 -0.40
N VAL A 166 -18.37 -1.03 0.67
CA VAL A 166 -19.80 -0.63 0.68
C VAL A 166 -19.95 0.84 0.35
N ARG A 167 -19.13 1.72 0.94
CA ARG A 167 -19.13 3.15 0.65
C ARG A 167 -18.86 3.45 -0.82
N LYS A 168 -17.91 2.74 -1.45
CA LYS A 168 -17.60 2.88 -2.89
C LYS A 168 -18.78 2.43 -3.77
N LEU A 169 -19.39 1.30 -3.45
CA LEU A 169 -20.55 0.78 -4.18
C LEU A 169 -21.75 1.73 -4.06
N MET A 170 -22.01 2.27 -2.86
CA MET A 170 -23.08 3.26 -2.66
C MET A 170 -22.83 4.57 -3.40
N ALA A 171 -21.59 5.02 -3.52
CA ALA A 171 -21.24 6.21 -4.31
C ALA A 171 -21.54 5.97 -5.80
N GLY A 172 -21.21 4.80 -6.35
CA GLY A 172 -21.56 4.43 -7.74
C GLY A 172 -23.06 4.44 -8.00
N ILE A 173 -23.87 3.92 -7.07
CA ILE A 173 -25.34 3.93 -7.21
C ILE A 173 -25.90 5.36 -7.24
N LYS A 174 -25.37 6.26 -6.42
CA LYS A 174 -25.81 7.67 -6.40
C LYS A 174 -25.51 8.37 -7.73
N ASP A 175 -24.36 8.11 -8.32
CA ASP A 175 -23.99 8.69 -9.62
C ASP A 175 -24.85 8.17 -10.75
N GLU A 176 -25.21 6.89 -10.76
CA GLU A 176 -26.13 6.32 -11.75
C GLU A 176 -27.56 6.82 -11.58
N GLY A 177 -28.03 6.92 -10.33
CA GLY A 177 -29.33 7.50 -10.02
C GLY A 177 -29.44 8.96 -10.48
N TYR A 178 -28.40 9.75 -10.30
CA TYR A 178 -28.35 11.13 -10.76
C TYR A 178 -28.35 11.23 -12.29
N LYS A 179 -27.62 10.38 -13.00
CA LYS A 179 -27.62 10.30 -14.47
C LYS A 179 -28.97 9.89 -15.04
N MET A 180 -29.68 8.95 -14.39
CA MET A 180 -31.03 8.55 -14.76
C MET A 180 -32.03 9.72 -14.60
N GLN A 181 -31.96 10.44 -13.48
CA GLN A 181 -32.83 11.57 -13.19
C GLN A 181 -32.68 12.70 -14.22
N ILE A 182 -31.45 13.04 -14.60
CA ILE A 182 -31.16 14.01 -15.67
C ILE A 182 -31.69 13.51 -17.03
N GLY A 183 -31.54 12.21 -17.31
CA GLY A 183 -32.03 11.61 -18.55
C GLY A 183 -33.55 11.65 -18.66
N GLU A 184 -34.29 11.48 -17.56
CA GLU A 184 -35.75 11.60 -17.52
C GLU A 184 -36.23 13.06 -17.60
N GLU A 185 -35.55 14.00 -16.94
CA GLU A 185 -35.87 15.43 -17.05
C GLU A 185 -35.66 15.97 -18.45
N LEU A 186 -34.62 15.49 -19.17
CA LEU A 186 -34.40 15.88 -20.58
C LEU A 186 -35.41 15.29 -21.52
N LYS A 187 -35.95 14.08 -21.27
CA LYS A 187 -37.02 13.48 -22.07
C LYS A 187 -38.39 14.15 -21.88
N ASN A 188 -38.64 14.71 -20.69
CA ASN A 188 -39.89 15.40 -20.38
C ASN A 188 -39.94 16.86 -20.85
N LYS A 189 -38.83 17.39 -21.41
CA LYS A 189 -38.73 18.76 -21.95
C LYS A 189 -38.79 18.84 -23.49
N ILE A 190 -38.98 17.68 -24.16
CA ILE A 190 -39.19 17.56 -25.60
C ILE A 190 -40.64 17.17 -25.84
#